data_491898951a36b88246011e0799f243d2
#
_entry.id   491898951a36b88246011e0799f243d2
#
_cell.length_a   1.000
_cell.length_b   1.000
_cell.length_c   1.000
_cell.angle_alpha   90.00
_cell.angle_beta   90.00
_cell.angle_gamma   90.00
#
_symmetry.space_group_name_H-M   'P 1'
#
loop_
_entity.id
_entity.type
_entity.pdbx_description
1 polymer ?
#
loop_
_entity_poly.entity_id
_entity_poly.type
_entity_poly.pdbx_seq_one_letter_code
_entity_poly.pdbx_strand_id
1 'polypeptide(L)'
;MTNYLVTGFTGQDVTASLDAHMHAAMVGAGSYVTALGSQLAASIVDANTIRLADGALFFQGLFACIPTGQTADVALESGSQGQNRLDLIGFQYTKDVTTGQEQGTFVALKGTPVAGTPEPPAYTAGDCLSGAVSAFLPLYLVRLTGIAVESVTRHGQWQSLTPVSQANQTSAALASQLTQVQQQYAGLVLVPGDSIYVRSVFCAGGVTGGGKNLYFFIPLSRTPVGVTTVTLTNPDTANVTARKASGGYIAAGKTVGTMGTVTCDIHPNGVAVSIRSETVYDVVNNTPAVVAADKFNLAFA
;
A
#
# COMPACT_ATOMS: atom_id res chain seq x y z
N MET A 1 -9.87 -37.03 -22.39
CA MET A 1 -9.33 -36.75 -21.05
C MET A 1 -9.93 -35.42 -20.60
N THR A 2 -10.53 -35.38 -19.42
CA THR A 2 -11.03 -34.12 -18.84
C THR A 2 -9.85 -33.29 -18.39
N ASN A 3 -9.78 -32.04 -18.87
CA ASN A 3 -8.67 -31.11 -18.55
C ASN A 3 -8.95 -30.28 -17.29
N TYR A 4 -9.85 -30.74 -16.40
CA TYR A 4 -10.19 -30.06 -15.16
C TYR A 4 -10.32 -31.05 -14.02
N LEU A 5 -10.03 -30.57 -12.80
CA LEU A 5 -10.18 -31.30 -11.55
C LEU A 5 -11.39 -30.76 -10.80
N VAL A 6 -12.15 -31.64 -10.16
CA VAL A 6 -13.34 -31.28 -9.37
C VAL A 6 -13.30 -31.91 -7.98
N THR A 7 -13.84 -31.22 -6.98
CA THR A 7 -14.02 -31.73 -5.62
C THR A 7 -15.37 -31.30 -5.06
N GLY A 8 -15.81 -31.94 -4.00
CA GLY A 8 -17.11 -31.63 -3.37
C GLY A 8 -18.30 -32.27 -4.08
N PHE A 9 -18.08 -33.17 -5.04
CA PHE A 9 -19.14 -33.92 -5.75
C PHE A 9 -19.16 -35.37 -5.26
N THR A 10 -20.35 -35.97 -5.12
CA THR A 10 -20.50 -37.38 -4.74
C THR A 10 -19.85 -38.29 -5.78
N GLY A 11 -19.03 -39.24 -5.34
CA GLY A 11 -18.33 -40.22 -6.20
C GLY A 11 -17.03 -39.67 -6.81
N GLN A 12 -16.52 -38.51 -6.34
CA GLN A 12 -15.20 -38.00 -6.71
C GLN A 12 -14.23 -38.16 -5.54
N ASP A 13 -13.07 -38.71 -5.80
CA ASP A 13 -11.99 -38.81 -4.82
C ASP A 13 -11.15 -37.53 -4.78
N VAL A 14 -10.76 -37.09 -3.59
CA VAL A 14 -9.81 -35.98 -3.42
C VAL A 14 -8.40 -36.54 -3.60
N THR A 15 -7.73 -36.16 -4.66
CA THR A 15 -6.33 -36.50 -4.89
C THR A 15 -5.40 -35.50 -4.22
N ALA A 16 -4.17 -35.90 -3.89
CA ALA A 16 -3.16 -34.98 -3.35
C ALA A 16 -2.92 -33.75 -4.26
N SER A 17 -2.94 -33.96 -5.58
CA SER A 17 -2.82 -32.86 -6.54
C SER A 17 -4.00 -31.89 -6.47
N LEU A 18 -5.24 -32.39 -6.37
CA LEU A 18 -6.43 -31.53 -6.25
C LEU A 18 -6.41 -30.75 -4.95
N ASP A 19 -6.05 -31.38 -3.85
CA ASP A 19 -5.93 -30.76 -2.54
C ASP A 19 -4.87 -29.64 -2.55
N ALA A 20 -3.70 -29.91 -3.14
CA ALA A 20 -2.63 -28.90 -3.31
C ALA A 20 -3.08 -27.69 -4.15
N HIS A 21 -3.82 -27.92 -5.25
CA HIS A 21 -4.36 -26.84 -6.07
C HIS A 21 -5.41 -26.00 -5.32
N MET A 22 -6.26 -26.67 -4.52
CA MET A 22 -7.25 -25.99 -3.69
C MET A 22 -6.59 -25.10 -2.63
N HIS A 23 -5.58 -25.60 -1.93
CA HIS A 23 -4.81 -24.81 -0.98
C HIS A 23 -4.09 -23.64 -1.68
N ALA A 24 -3.42 -23.89 -2.82
CA ALA A 24 -2.75 -22.85 -3.59
C ALA A 24 -3.71 -21.74 -4.06
N ALA A 25 -4.94 -22.10 -4.41
CA ALA A 25 -5.97 -21.11 -4.77
C ALA A 25 -6.40 -20.24 -3.58
N MET A 26 -6.40 -20.79 -2.35
CA MET A 26 -6.81 -20.06 -1.13
C MET A 26 -5.69 -19.22 -0.52
N VAL A 27 -4.45 -19.73 -0.50
CA VAL A 27 -3.33 -19.08 0.19
C VAL A 27 -2.24 -18.57 -0.74
N GLY A 28 -2.34 -18.86 -2.03
CA GLY A 28 -1.30 -18.58 -3.03
C GLY A 28 -0.40 -19.78 -3.29
N ALA A 29 0.19 -19.83 -4.50
CA ALA A 29 1.05 -20.94 -4.97
C ALA A 29 2.47 -20.92 -4.37
N GLY A 30 2.77 -19.98 -3.49
CA GLY A 30 4.08 -19.84 -2.83
C GLY A 30 4.31 -20.84 -1.71
N SER A 31 5.40 -20.61 -0.97
CA SER A 31 5.74 -21.38 0.22
C SER A 31 5.66 -20.47 1.45
N TYR A 32 4.89 -20.91 2.45
CA TYR A 32 4.55 -20.06 3.60
C TYR A 32 4.68 -20.87 4.89
N VAL A 33 5.23 -20.26 5.94
CA VAL A 33 5.08 -20.76 7.31
C VAL A 33 3.90 -20.03 7.93
N THR A 34 2.97 -20.78 8.50
CA THR A 34 1.76 -20.22 9.10
C THR A 34 2.04 -19.62 10.47
N ALA A 35 1.15 -18.74 10.95
CA ALA A 35 1.23 -18.21 12.31
C ALA A 35 0.77 -19.23 13.40
N LEU A 36 0.62 -20.50 13.05
CA LEU A 36 0.20 -21.56 13.98
C LEU A 36 1.35 -21.98 14.90
N GLY A 37 1.06 -22.20 16.17
CA GLY A 37 2.00 -22.68 17.17
C GLY A 37 3.25 -21.81 17.29
N SER A 38 4.39 -22.44 17.43
CA SER A 38 5.71 -21.82 17.51
C SER A 38 6.31 -21.50 16.12
N GLN A 39 5.52 -21.62 15.04
CA GLN A 39 5.94 -21.31 13.67
C GLN A 39 7.18 -22.09 13.22
N LEU A 40 7.27 -23.35 13.59
CA LEU A 40 8.40 -24.24 13.30
C LEU A 40 9.74 -23.69 13.84
N ALA A 41 9.74 -23.00 14.96
CA ALA A 41 10.96 -22.40 15.54
C ALA A 41 12.03 -23.46 15.77
N ALA A 42 13.26 -23.17 15.33
CA ALA A 42 14.39 -24.09 15.45
C ALA A 42 15.21 -23.80 16.72
N SER A 43 15.67 -24.86 17.37
CA SER A 43 16.58 -24.82 18.52
C SER A 43 17.67 -25.88 18.41
N ILE A 44 18.84 -25.58 18.95
CA ILE A 44 19.95 -26.54 19.02
C ILE A 44 19.70 -27.45 20.21
N VAL A 45 19.63 -28.76 19.99
CA VAL A 45 19.55 -29.76 21.05
C VAL A 45 20.95 -30.24 21.45
N ASP A 46 21.74 -30.59 20.47
CA ASP A 46 23.14 -31.00 20.63
C ASP A 46 23.94 -30.77 19.34
N ALA A 47 25.17 -31.27 19.26
CA ALA A 47 26.06 -31.10 18.11
C ALA A 47 25.56 -31.72 16.80
N ASN A 48 24.56 -32.60 16.87
CA ASN A 48 24.07 -33.37 15.74
C ASN A 48 22.55 -33.31 15.58
N THR A 49 21.85 -32.50 16.40
CA THR A 49 20.39 -32.47 16.41
C THR A 49 19.86 -31.07 16.50
N ILE A 50 19.04 -30.68 15.54
CA ILE A 50 18.23 -29.46 15.59
C ILE A 50 16.77 -29.86 15.77
N ARG A 51 16.12 -29.24 16.75
CA ARG A 51 14.71 -29.45 17.03
C ARG A 51 13.87 -28.35 16.40
N LEU A 52 12.86 -28.76 15.65
CA LEU A 52 11.79 -27.90 15.19
C LEU A 52 10.60 -28.00 16.14
N ALA A 53 10.11 -26.87 16.63
CA ALA A 53 8.90 -26.78 17.46
C ALA A 53 7.64 -26.93 16.59
N ASP A 54 6.49 -27.00 17.26
CA ASP A 54 5.19 -27.07 16.62
C ASP A 54 4.94 -25.90 15.64
N GLY A 55 4.13 -26.17 14.64
CA GLY A 55 3.80 -25.20 13.59
C GLY A 55 3.39 -25.87 12.29
N ALA A 56 3.08 -25.09 11.28
CA ALA A 56 2.69 -25.63 9.99
C ALA A 56 3.23 -24.77 8.83
N LEU A 57 3.34 -25.41 7.68
CA LEU A 57 3.72 -24.74 6.44
C LEU A 57 2.83 -25.18 5.29
N PHE A 58 2.68 -24.28 4.33
CA PHE A 58 2.25 -24.58 2.97
C PHE A 58 3.48 -24.55 2.07
N PHE A 59 3.66 -25.59 1.30
CA PHE A 59 4.71 -25.70 0.31
C PHE A 59 4.07 -25.92 -1.06
N GLN A 60 3.88 -24.83 -1.81
CA GLN A 60 3.22 -24.87 -3.12
C GLN A 60 1.87 -25.63 -3.08
N GLY A 61 1.03 -25.29 -2.08
CA GLY A 61 -0.25 -25.95 -1.85
C GLY A 61 -0.22 -27.24 -1.04
N LEU A 62 0.93 -27.92 -0.94
CA LEU A 62 1.09 -29.05 -0.02
C LEU A 62 1.13 -28.55 1.43
N PHE A 63 0.49 -29.24 2.33
CA PHE A 63 0.42 -28.87 3.74
C PHE A 63 1.20 -29.84 4.62
N ALA A 64 2.03 -29.31 5.50
CA ALA A 64 2.73 -30.10 6.50
C ALA A 64 2.65 -29.39 7.87
N CYS A 65 2.50 -30.17 8.94
CA CYS A 65 2.47 -29.64 10.29
C CYS A 65 3.19 -30.54 11.31
N ILE A 66 3.78 -29.89 12.30
CA ILE A 66 4.14 -30.49 13.58
C ILE A 66 2.99 -30.10 14.53
N PRO A 67 2.24 -31.09 15.07
CA PRO A 67 1.08 -30.78 15.93
C PRO A 67 1.47 -29.95 17.16
N THR A 68 0.51 -29.21 17.68
CA THR A 68 0.71 -28.34 18.85
C THR A 68 1.28 -29.13 20.04
N GLY A 69 2.36 -28.61 20.60
CA GLY A 69 3.09 -29.24 21.72
C GLY A 69 3.98 -30.41 21.33
N GLN A 70 4.05 -30.76 20.04
CA GLN A 70 4.99 -31.76 19.53
C GLN A 70 6.23 -31.07 18.92
N THR A 71 7.27 -31.89 18.69
CA THR A 71 8.52 -31.42 18.06
C THR A 71 9.00 -32.44 17.04
N ALA A 72 9.79 -31.99 16.07
CA ALA A 72 10.50 -32.85 15.13
C ALA A 72 12.00 -32.60 15.25
N ASP A 73 12.75 -33.65 15.48
CA ASP A 73 14.21 -33.61 15.54
C ASP A 73 14.80 -33.91 14.15
N VAL A 74 15.67 -32.99 13.68
CA VAL A 74 16.38 -33.14 12.42
C VAL A 74 17.83 -33.47 12.73
N ALA A 75 18.27 -34.62 12.29
CA ALA A 75 19.65 -35.09 12.49
C ALA A 75 20.60 -34.35 11.53
N LEU A 76 21.75 -33.93 12.07
CA LEU A 76 22.87 -33.39 11.32
C LEU A 76 24.01 -34.42 11.31
N GLU A 77 24.72 -34.51 10.21
CA GLU A 77 25.99 -35.24 10.23
C GLU A 77 27.04 -34.47 11.06
N SER A 78 27.86 -35.20 11.78
CA SER A 78 28.91 -34.62 12.61
C SER A 78 29.81 -33.67 11.79
N GLY A 79 30.22 -32.59 12.40
CA GLY A 79 31.20 -31.69 11.83
C GLY A 79 32.61 -32.29 11.77
N SER A 80 33.54 -31.62 11.17
CA SER A 80 34.96 -32.05 11.04
C SER A 80 35.87 -31.04 11.76
N GLN A 81 36.78 -31.55 12.57
CA GLN A 81 37.69 -30.69 13.32
C GLN A 81 38.52 -29.81 12.37
N GLY A 82 38.62 -28.51 12.69
CA GLY A 82 39.35 -27.53 11.90
C GLY A 82 38.64 -27.10 10.60
N GLN A 83 37.41 -27.51 10.39
CA GLN A 83 36.63 -27.11 9.20
C GLN A 83 35.31 -26.42 9.61
N ASN A 84 34.82 -25.54 8.74
CA ASN A 84 33.54 -24.88 8.85
C ASN A 84 32.57 -25.45 7.79
N ARG A 85 31.29 -25.50 8.11
CA ARG A 85 30.25 -25.99 7.20
C ARG A 85 28.95 -25.23 7.41
N LEU A 86 28.18 -25.02 6.33
CA LEU A 86 26.80 -24.55 6.38
C LEU A 86 25.88 -25.67 5.90
N ASP A 87 24.93 -26.09 6.73
CA ASP A 87 23.89 -27.03 6.38
C ASP A 87 22.56 -26.29 6.23
N LEU A 88 21.65 -26.78 5.35
CA LEU A 88 20.29 -26.27 5.22
C LEU A 88 19.30 -27.27 5.84
N ILE A 89 18.53 -26.80 6.81
CA ILE A 89 17.34 -27.54 7.27
C ILE A 89 16.14 -27.03 6.49
N GLY A 90 15.34 -27.97 5.98
CA GLY A 90 14.16 -27.62 5.21
C GLY A 90 13.16 -28.75 5.13
N PHE A 91 12.11 -28.49 4.39
CA PHE A 91 11.08 -29.47 4.05
C PHE A 91 11.35 -30.02 2.66
N GLN A 92 11.58 -31.35 2.58
CA GLN A 92 11.84 -32.10 1.35
C GLN A 92 10.56 -32.77 0.90
N TYR A 93 10.12 -32.49 -0.32
CA TYR A 93 9.11 -33.24 -1.05
C TYR A 93 9.76 -34.22 -2.02
N THR A 94 9.26 -35.43 -2.06
CA THR A 94 9.65 -36.45 -3.04
C THR A 94 8.44 -37.21 -3.55
N LYS A 95 8.47 -37.61 -4.82
CA LYS A 95 7.45 -38.41 -5.47
C LYS A 95 8.12 -39.62 -6.13
N ASP A 96 7.71 -40.83 -5.77
CA ASP A 96 8.11 -42.02 -6.47
C ASP A 96 7.39 -42.09 -7.82
N VAL A 97 8.14 -42.06 -8.91
CA VAL A 97 7.58 -42.09 -10.27
C VAL A 97 6.96 -43.44 -10.64
N THR A 98 7.34 -44.50 -9.95
CA THR A 98 6.85 -45.88 -10.20
C THR A 98 5.52 -46.12 -9.50
N THR A 99 5.42 -45.73 -8.24
CA THR A 99 4.25 -45.97 -7.40
C THR A 99 3.30 -44.79 -7.34
N GLY A 100 3.77 -43.58 -7.71
CA GLY A 100 3.05 -42.33 -7.55
C GLY A 100 2.96 -41.86 -6.10
N GLN A 101 3.59 -42.52 -5.15
CA GLN A 101 3.56 -42.14 -3.74
C GLN A 101 4.36 -40.86 -3.51
N GLU A 102 3.78 -39.96 -2.72
CA GLU A 102 4.37 -38.69 -2.34
C GLU A 102 4.73 -38.67 -0.86
N GLN A 103 5.87 -38.07 -0.53
CA GLN A 103 6.37 -37.97 0.84
C GLN A 103 6.93 -36.58 1.12
N GLY A 104 6.62 -36.07 2.31
CA GLY A 104 7.18 -34.83 2.84
C GLY A 104 7.92 -35.07 4.14
N THR A 105 9.14 -34.56 4.28
CA THR A 105 9.98 -34.82 5.46
C THR A 105 10.83 -33.56 5.78
N PHE A 106 11.01 -33.28 7.06
CA PHE A 106 12.00 -32.31 7.51
C PHE A 106 13.38 -32.97 7.52
N VAL A 107 14.31 -32.42 6.75
CA VAL A 107 15.66 -32.96 6.59
C VAL A 107 16.72 -31.89 6.62
N ALA A 108 17.96 -32.30 6.84
CA ALA A 108 19.14 -31.48 6.68
C ALA A 108 19.88 -31.83 5.39
N LEU A 109 20.15 -30.83 4.54
CA LEU A 109 21.07 -30.90 3.43
C LEU A 109 22.46 -30.50 3.92
N LYS A 110 23.40 -31.43 3.84
CA LYS A 110 24.78 -31.23 4.26
C LYS A 110 25.52 -30.35 3.27
N GLY A 111 26.19 -29.31 3.76
CA GLY A 111 27.11 -28.51 2.98
C GLY A 111 28.50 -29.13 2.86
N THR A 112 29.37 -28.48 2.12
CA THR A 112 30.77 -28.91 1.95
C THR A 112 31.63 -28.34 3.08
N PRO A 113 32.35 -29.20 3.86
CA PRO A 113 33.28 -28.68 4.86
C PRO A 113 34.49 -28.00 4.21
N VAL A 114 34.86 -26.82 4.72
CA VAL A 114 36.01 -26.03 4.23
C VAL A 114 36.76 -25.41 5.41
N ALA A 115 38.05 -25.17 5.25
CA ALA A 115 38.85 -24.47 6.28
C ALA A 115 38.54 -22.97 6.37
N GLY A 116 37.96 -22.38 5.34
CA GLY A 116 37.61 -20.96 5.24
C GLY A 116 36.14 -20.67 5.47
N THR A 117 35.58 -19.78 4.66
CA THR A 117 34.15 -19.41 4.67
C THR A 117 33.36 -20.44 3.91
N PRO A 118 32.41 -21.17 4.54
CA PRO A 118 31.58 -22.14 3.87
C PRO A 118 30.44 -21.50 3.11
N GLU A 119 29.99 -22.16 2.04
CA GLU A 119 28.80 -21.79 1.27
C GLU A 119 27.66 -22.77 1.59
N PRO A 120 26.38 -22.32 1.53
CA PRO A 120 25.24 -23.23 1.68
C PRO A 120 25.19 -24.27 0.56
N PRO A 121 24.69 -25.49 0.84
CA PRO A 121 24.53 -26.51 -0.19
C PRO A 121 23.47 -26.06 -1.22
N ALA A 122 23.69 -26.47 -2.48
CA ALA A 122 22.69 -26.30 -3.52
C ALA A 122 21.48 -27.22 -3.26
N TYR A 123 20.30 -26.78 -3.64
CA TYR A 123 19.05 -27.53 -3.53
C TYR A 123 18.17 -27.34 -4.77
N THR A 124 17.26 -28.27 -4.98
CA THR A 124 16.27 -28.19 -6.06
C THR A 124 14.99 -27.55 -5.54
N ALA A 125 14.65 -26.38 -6.04
CA ALA A 125 13.42 -25.69 -5.64
C ALA A 125 12.16 -26.47 -6.09
N GLY A 126 12.18 -27.02 -7.31
CA GLY A 126 11.08 -27.79 -7.89
C GLY A 126 9.79 -26.98 -8.03
N ASP A 127 8.82 -27.50 -8.78
CA ASP A 127 7.44 -26.99 -8.84
C ASP A 127 6.48 -28.17 -8.70
N CYS A 128 5.98 -28.39 -7.47
CA CYS A 128 5.11 -29.51 -7.15
C CYS A 128 3.76 -29.41 -7.87
N LEU A 129 3.24 -28.19 -8.09
CA LEU A 129 1.99 -27.97 -8.82
C LEU A 129 2.12 -28.31 -10.31
N SER A 130 3.31 -28.17 -10.87
CA SER A 130 3.63 -28.56 -12.25
C SER A 130 4.16 -29.99 -12.36
N GLY A 131 4.13 -30.78 -11.27
CA GLY A 131 4.48 -32.19 -11.28
C GLY A 131 5.95 -32.53 -11.03
N ALA A 132 6.69 -31.67 -10.36
CA ALA A 132 8.05 -31.99 -9.93
C ALA A 132 8.07 -33.24 -9.06
N VAL A 133 9.06 -34.11 -9.27
CA VAL A 133 9.27 -35.34 -8.48
C VAL A 133 10.10 -35.11 -7.22
N SER A 134 10.74 -33.97 -7.12
CA SER A 134 11.52 -33.54 -5.95
C SER A 134 11.54 -32.03 -5.85
N ALA A 135 11.35 -31.53 -4.64
CA ALA A 135 11.44 -30.11 -4.33
C ALA A 135 11.87 -29.91 -2.87
N PHE A 136 12.61 -28.84 -2.60
CA PHE A 136 13.10 -28.53 -1.26
C PHE A 136 12.79 -27.09 -0.89
N LEU A 137 12.19 -26.89 0.29
CA LEU A 137 11.97 -25.58 0.90
C LEU A 137 12.99 -25.36 2.03
N PRO A 138 14.00 -24.52 1.86
CA PRO A 138 14.92 -24.20 2.93
C PRO A 138 14.24 -23.36 4.02
N LEU A 139 14.38 -23.76 5.28
CA LEU A 139 13.81 -23.08 6.45
C LEU A 139 14.88 -22.42 7.31
N TYR A 140 15.97 -23.14 7.56
CA TYR A 140 17.05 -22.68 8.43
C TYR A 140 18.42 -22.95 7.83
N LEU A 141 19.34 -22.05 8.10
CA LEU A 141 20.77 -22.21 7.86
C LEU A 141 21.45 -22.56 9.18
N VAL A 142 22.18 -23.66 9.21
CA VAL A 142 22.91 -24.15 10.37
C VAL A 142 24.39 -24.01 10.11
N ARG A 143 25.07 -23.24 10.96
CA ARG A 143 26.51 -23.09 10.90
C ARG A 143 27.18 -24.04 11.86
N LEU A 144 28.13 -24.84 11.35
CA LEU A 144 29.00 -25.70 12.13
C LEU A 144 30.42 -25.16 12.07
N THR A 145 31.06 -25.10 13.25
CA THR A 145 32.49 -24.78 13.40
C THR A 145 33.16 -25.93 14.11
N GLY A 146 34.08 -26.59 13.42
CA GLY A 146 34.63 -27.85 13.90
C GLY A 146 33.56 -28.92 14.04
N ILE A 147 33.41 -29.46 15.22
CA ILE A 147 32.39 -30.50 15.53
C ILE A 147 31.10 -29.96 16.17
N ALA A 148 31.03 -28.66 16.41
CA ALA A 148 29.92 -28.05 17.13
C ALA A 148 29.01 -27.25 16.19
N VAL A 149 27.71 -27.27 16.50
CA VAL A 149 26.74 -26.30 15.92
C VAL A 149 26.96 -24.97 16.62
N GLU A 150 27.34 -23.96 15.83
CA GLU A 150 27.58 -22.60 16.30
C GLU A 150 26.28 -21.78 16.34
N SER A 151 25.47 -21.88 15.28
CA SER A 151 24.24 -21.11 15.17
C SER A 151 23.22 -21.77 14.24
N VAL A 152 21.94 -21.43 14.48
CA VAL A 152 20.81 -21.72 13.61
C VAL A 152 20.10 -20.40 13.30
N THR A 153 19.99 -20.05 12.04
CA THR A 153 19.37 -18.81 11.60
C THR A 153 18.28 -19.11 10.56
N ARG A 154 17.21 -18.31 10.59
CA ARG A 154 16.13 -18.45 9.60
C ARG A 154 16.67 -18.16 8.20
N HIS A 155 16.34 -19.04 7.24
CA HIS A 155 16.64 -18.79 5.84
C HIS A 155 15.60 -17.87 5.23
N GLY A 156 16.01 -16.79 4.56
CA GLY A 156 15.13 -15.71 4.10
C GLY A 156 14.17 -16.02 2.94
N GLN A 157 14.10 -17.28 2.51
CA GLN A 157 13.35 -17.67 1.30
C GLN A 157 11.86 -17.95 1.52
N TRP A 158 11.39 -18.06 2.76
CA TRP A 158 9.99 -18.34 3.03
C TRP A 158 9.26 -17.17 3.69
N GLN A 159 7.99 -17.02 3.34
CA GLN A 159 7.14 -15.96 3.83
C GLN A 159 6.27 -16.46 5.00
N SER A 160 5.96 -15.55 5.92
CA SER A 160 4.99 -15.84 6.98
C SER A 160 3.57 -15.59 6.46
N LEU A 161 2.71 -16.61 6.57
CA LEU A 161 1.31 -16.47 6.19
C LEU A 161 0.49 -15.94 7.38
N THR A 162 -0.02 -14.73 7.22
CA THR A 162 -0.91 -14.13 8.22
C THR A 162 -2.33 -14.68 8.06
N PRO A 163 -3.02 -15.09 9.15
CA PRO A 163 -4.40 -15.52 9.08
C PRO A 163 -5.32 -14.42 8.49
N VAL A 164 -6.30 -14.83 7.69
CA VAL A 164 -7.26 -13.90 7.05
C VAL A 164 -7.97 -13.00 8.07
N SER A 165 -8.30 -13.54 9.25
CA SER A 165 -8.91 -12.76 10.33
C SER A 165 -8.02 -11.62 10.80
N GLN A 166 -6.72 -11.86 10.93
CA GLN A 166 -5.74 -10.84 11.34
C GLN A 166 -5.50 -9.82 10.20
N ALA A 167 -5.44 -10.26 8.94
CA ALA A 167 -5.35 -9.39 7.79
C ALA A 167 -6.56 -8.45 7.70
N ASN A 168 -7.77 -8.96 7.93
CA ASN A 168 -9.01 -8.18 7.98
C ASN A 168 -9.01 -7.15 9.13
N GLN A 169 -8.54 -7.54 10.32
CA GLN A 169 -8.41 -6.60 11.46
C GLN A 169 -7.44 -5.47 11.14
N THR A 170 -6.29 -5.79 10.54
CA THR A 170 -5.31 -4.79 10.13
C THR A 170 -5.88 -3.84 9.07
N SER A 171 -6.61 -4.36 8.09
CA SER A 171 -7.27 -3.56 7.06
C SER A 171 -8.33 -2.64 7.65
N ALA A 172 -9.14 -3.12 8.59
CA ALA A 172 -10.14 -2.32 9.29
C ALA A 172 -9.50 -1.21 10.15
N ALA A 173 -8.40 -1.51 10.84
CA ALA A 173 -7.63 -0.53 11.60
C ALA A 173 -7.04 0.56 10.69
N LEU A 174 -6.47 0.17 9.56
CA LEU A 174 -5.94 1.11 8.56
C LEU A 174 -7.04 2.03 7.99
N ALA A 175 -8.21 1.47 7.66
CA ALA A 175 -9.35 2.24 7.18
C ALA A 175 -9.82 3.26 8.22
N SER A 176 -9.85 2.89 9.50
CA SER A 176 -10.18 3.79 10.60
C SER A 176 -9.16 4.92 10.75
N GLN A 177 -7.87 4.61 10.68
CA GLN A 177 -6.80 5.61 10.71
C GLN A 177 -6.88 6.57 9.52
N LEU A 178 -7.14 6.05 8.32
CA LEU A 178 -7.33 6.88 7.12
C LEU A 178 -8.50 7.84 7.29
N THR A 179 -9.62 7.37 7.85
CA THR A 179 -10.79 8.20 8.14
C THR A 179 -10.45 9.31 9.15
N GLN A 180 -9.70 9.01 10.20
CA GLN A 180 -9.24 10.00 11.18
C GLN A 180 -8.34 11.06 10.54
N VAL A 181 -7.38 10.63 9.71
CA VAL A 181 -6.51 11.53 8.97
C VAL A 181 -7.33 12.42 8.03
N GLN A 182 -8.25 11.85 7.27
CA GLN A 182 -9.15 12.62 6.39
C GLN A 182 -9.97 13.65 7.18
N GLN A 183 -10.53 13.29 8.34
CA GLN A 183 -11.26 14.23 9.19
C GLN A 183 -10.35 15.33 9.75
N GLN A 184 -9.13 15.01 10.14
CA GLN A 184 -8.16 15.95 10.66
C GLN A 184 -7.74 16.98 9.58
N TYR A 185 -7.62 16.56 8.34
CA TYR A 185 -7.23 17.40 7.20
C TYR A 185 -8.41 18.06 6.47
N ALA A 186 -9.65 17.57 6.64
CA ALA A 186 -10.84 18.14 6.00
C ALA A 186 -11.05 19.63 6.31
N GLY A 187 -10.58 20.10 7.48
CA GLY A 187 -10.60 21.51 7.85
C GLY A 187 -9.43 22.35 7.30
N LEU A 188 -8.38 21.72 6.74
CA LEU A 188 -7.13 22.38 6.35
C LEU A 188 -6.92 22.42 4.84
N VAL A 189 -7.57 21.53 4.09
CA VAL A 189 -7.43 21.44 2.63
C VAL A 189 -8.77 21.59 1.93
N LEU A 190 -8.72 22.05 0.68
CA LEU A 190 -9.83 22.05 -0.27
C LEU A 190 -9.59 20.97 -1.30
N VAL A 191 -10.57 20.11 -1.52
CA VAL A 191 -10.50 19.03 -2.49
C VAL A 191 -11.55 19.20 -3.60
N PRO A 192 -11.44 18.51 -4.74
CA PRO A 192 -12.47 18.53 -5.77
C PRO A 192 -13.84 18.18 -5.20
N GLY A 193 -14.84 18.99 -5.53
CA GLY A 193 -16.20 18.90 -4.98
C GLY A 193 -16.49 19.87 -3.82
N ASP A 194 -15.47 20.47 -3.23
CA ASP A 194 -15.66 21.51 -2.21
C ASP A 194 -16.20 22.80 -2.81
N SER A 195 -16.87 23.58 -1.97
CA SER A 195 -17.29 24.96 -2.30
C SER A 195 -17.08 25.90 -1.12
N ILE A 196 -16.74 27.14 -1.42
CA ILE A 196 -16.62 28.22 -0.43
C ILE A 196 -17.57 29.35 -0.82
N TYR A 197 -18.36 29.76 0.16
CA TYR A 197 -19.17 30.96 0.04
C TYR A 197 -18.43 32.16 0.60
N VAL A 198 -18.13 33.14 -0.28
CA VAL A 198 -17.44 34.39 0.07
C VAL A 198 -18.47 35.48 0.23
N ARG A 199 -18.66 36.01 1.43
CA ARG A 199 -19.67 36.99 1.73
C ARG A 199 -19.30 38.41 1.25
N SER A 200 -18.01 38.76 1.29
CA SER A 200 -17.51 40.01 0.77
C SER A 200 -16.03 39.94 0.48
N VAL A 201 -15.60 40.50 -0.60
CA VAL A 201 -14.18 40.66 -0.93
C VAL A 201 -13.88 42.13 -1.12
N PHE A 202 -12.93 42.65 -0.35
CA PHE A 202 -12.38 43.98 -0.56
C PHE A 202 -11.12 43.85 -1.42
N CYS A 203 -11.16 44.37 -2.61
CA CYS A 203 -10.03 44.34 -3.52
C CYS A 203 -9.60 45.78 -3.85
N ALA A 204 -8.33 46.07 -3.65
CA ALA A 204 -7.69 47.19 -4.27
C ALA A 204 -7.25 46.74 -5.66
N GLY A 205 -8.08 46.94 -6.65
CA GLY A 205 -7.78 46.65 -8.05
C GLY A 205 -7.37 47.89 -8.79
N GLY A 206 -6.21 47.87 -9.44
CA GLY A 206 -5.83 48.89 -10.41
C GLY A 206 -6.48 48.56 -11.75
N VAL A 207 -7.10 49.53 -12.37
CA VAL A 207 -7.51 49.46 -13.78
C VAL A 207 -6.27 49.74 -14.63
N THR A 208 -5.67 48.71 -15.20
CA THR A 208 -4.52 48.87 -16.09
C THR A 208 -4.99 48.86 -17.56
N GLY A 209 -4.62 49.90 -18.29
CA GLY A 209 -4.64 49.96 -19.74
C GLY A 209 -5.99 49.69 -20.42
N GLY A 210 -6.77 50.74 -20.67
CA GLY A 210 -7.97 50.61 -21.50
C GLY A 210 -9.25 50.15 -20.83
N GLY A 211 -9.27 50.04 -19.53
CA GLY A 211 -10.48 50.21 -18.71
C GLY A 211 -11.42 49.02 -18.58
N LYS A 212 -11.02 47.79 -18.91
CA LYS A 212 -12.01 46.69 -18.97
C LYS A 212 -11.73 45.45 -18.10
N ASN A 213 -10.61 45.36 -17.38
CA ASN A 213 -10.28 44.22 -16.56
C ASN A 213 -10.21 44.59 -15.08
N LEU A 214 -10.87 43.78 -14.26
CA LEU A 214 -10.85 43.86 -12.82
C LEU A 214 -10.09 42.66 -12.26
N TYR A 215 -9.09 42.91 -11.42
CA TYR A 215 -8.29 41.86 -10.78
C TYR A 215 -8.46 41.92 -9.28
N PHE A 216 -8.69 40.80 -8.65
CA PHE A 216 -8.69 40.69 -7.20
C PHE A 216 -8.21 39.30 -6.76
N PHE A 217 -7.77 39.21 -5.51
CA PHE A 217 -7.31 37.98 -4.91
C PHE A 217 -8.22 37.59 -3.74
N ILE A 218 -8.69 36.35 -3.73
CA ILE A 218 -9.49 35.80 -2.63
C ILE A 218 -8.56 34.92 -1.81
N PRO A 219 -8.14 35.34 -0.61
CA PRO A 219 -7.32 34.48 0.25
C PRO A 219 -8.13 33.30 0.74
N LEU A 220 -7.52 32.13 0.73
CA LEU A 220 -8.11 30.90 1.23
C LEU A 220 -7.52 30.54 2.58
N SER A 221 -8.36 30.17 3.52
CA SER A 221 -7.93 29.62 4.83
C SER A 221 -7.52 28.15 4.75
N ARG A 222 -7.82 27.50 3.62
CA ARG A 222 -7.52 26.09 3.34
C ARG A 222 -6.75 25.97 2.04
N THR A 223 -5.77 25.08 1.99
CA THR A 223 -4.92 24.88 0.80
C THR A 223 -5.62 23.97 -0.22
N PRO A 224 -5.74 24.37 -1.51
CA PRO A 224 -6.26 23.50 -2.55
C PRO A 224 -5.32 22.31 -2.81
N VAL A 225 -5.87 21.08 -2.83
CA VAL A 225 -5.14 19.83 -3.08
C VAL A 225 -5.91 18.99 -4.10
N GLY A 226 -5.25 18.63 -5.19
CA GLY A 226 -5.87 17.86 -6.28
C GLY A 226 -6.92 18.66 -7.08
N VAL A 227 -7.10 19.94 -6.82
CA VAL A 227 -8.01 20.82 -7.54
C VAL A 227 -7.35 21.26 -8.83
N THR A 228 -8.04 21.09 -9.95
CA THR A 228 -7.56 21.48 -11.28
C THR A 228 -8.26 22.72 -11.82
N THR A 229 -9.49 22.98 -11.38
CA THR A 229 -10.29 24.13 -11.82
C THR A 229 -11.05 24.76 -10.66
N VAL A 230 -11.26 26.07 -10.73
CA VAL A 230 -12.14 26.80 -9.83
C VAL A 230 -13.13 27.60 -10.66
N THR A 231 -14.41 27.45 -10.34
CA THR A 231 -15.49 28.20 -10.96
C THR A 231 -16.06 29.20 -9.95
N LEU A 232 -16.10 30.46 -10.34
CA LEU A 232 -16.74 31.54 -9.57
C LEU A 232 -18.14 31.73 -10.11
N THR A 233 -19.14 31.57 -9.27
CA THR A 233 -20.56 31.83 -9.57
C THR A 233 -21.09 32.90 -8.63
N ASN A 234 -21.88 33.80 -9.15
CA ASN A 234 -22.64 34.76 -8.35
C ASN A 234 -24.09 34.31 -8.32
N PRO A 235 -24.62 33.89 -7.15
CA PRO A 235 -26.02 33.45 -7.04
C PRO A 235 -27.03 34.59 -7.20
N ASP A 236 -26.63 35.84 -6.98
CA ASP A 236 -27.50 37.02 -7.12
C ASP A 236 -26.98 37.86 -8.27
N THR A 237 -27.46 37.66 -9.49
CA THR A 237 -27.12 38.48 -10.68
C THR A 237 -26.40 39.79 -10.37
N ALA A 238 -25.12 39.70 -10.27
CA ALA A 238 -24.07 40.68 -10.36
C ALA A 238 -24.39 42.15 -9.96
N ASN A 239 -24.40 42.42 -8.68
CA ASN A 239 -24.22 43.80 -8.22
C ASN A 239 -22.81 43.94 -7.63
N VAL A 240 -21.85 44.29 -8.45
CA VAL A 240 -20.53 44.69 -7.98
C VAL A 240 -20.58 46.21 -7.75
N THR A 241 -20.49 46.60 -6.49
CA THR A 241 -20.47 48.03 -6.14
C THR A 241 -19.05 48.55 -6.06
N ALA A 242 -18.65 49.40 -6.93
CA ALA A 242 -17.34 50.03 -6.90
C ALA A 242 -17.32 51.21 -5.88
N ARG A 243 -16.26 51.26 -5.05
CA ARG A 243 -16.04 52.32 -4.07
C ARG A 243 -14.65 52.96 -4.26
N LYS A 244 -14.50 54.24 -4.09
CA LYS A 244 -13.19 54.88 -4.05
C LYS A 244 -12.45 54.57 -2.75
N ALA A 245 -11.13 54.31 -2.84
CA ALA A 245 -10.27 54.01 -1.70
C ALA A 245 -10.19 55.16 -0.66
N SER A 246 -10.50 56.37 -1.05
CA SER A 246 -10.44 57.60 -0.22
C SER A 246 -11.78 58.03 0.35
N GLY A 247 -12.75 57.14 0.55
CA GLY A 247 -14.02 57.49 1.18
C GLY A 247 -15.06 58.19 0.29
N GLY A 248 -14.75 58.43 -0.97
CA GLY A 248 -15.72 58.97 -1.94
C GLY A 248 -16.46 57.85 -2.65
N TYR A 249 -17.79 57.85 -2.61
CA TYR A 249 -18.62 56.94 -3.39
C TYR A 249 -18.62 57.34 -4.86
N ILE A 250 -18.46 56.39 -5.77
CA ILE A 250 -18.99 56.54 -7.12
C ILE A 250 -20.50 56.43 -6.95
N ALA A 251 -21.22 57.45 -7.37
CA ALA A 251 -22.66 57.68 -7.11
C ALA A 251 -23.45 56.41 -6.73
N ALA A 252 -24.11 56.45 -5.58
CA ALA A 252 -24.93 55.36 -5.09
C ALA A 252 -25.86 54.86 -6.20
N GLY A 253 -25.79 53.57 -6.54
CA GLY A 253 -26.70 52.97 -7.52
C GLY A 253 -26.15 52.73 -8.93
N LYS A 254 -24.88 53.01 -9.25
CA LYS A 254 -24.29 52.54 -10.51
C LYS A 254 -23.86 51.10 -10.37
N THR A 255 -24.69 50.27 -10.90
CA THR A 255 -24.40 48.82 -11.12
C THR A 255 -23.31 48.70 -12.16
N VAL A 256 -22.24 47.98 -11.86
CA VAL A 256 -21.30 47.50 -12.86
C VAL A 256 -22.00 46.40 -13.64
N GLY A 257 -22.23 46.63 -14.92
CA GLY A 257 -23.02 45.70 -15.76
C GLY A 257 -22.59 44.23 -15.67
N THR A 258 -23.34 43.40 -16.35
CA THR A 258 -23.17 41.95 -16.41
C THR A 258 -21.70 41.55 -16.40
N MET A 259 -21.32 40.67 -15.50
CA MET A 259 -19.98 40.07 -15.48
C MET A 259 -19.70 39.43 -16.84
N GLY A 260 -18.63 39.91 -17.49
CA GLY A 260 -18.09 39.31 -18.68
C GLY A 260 -17.35 38.00 -18.35
N THR A 261 -16.35 37.66 -19.14
CA THR A 261 -15.55 36.46 -18.90
C THR A 261 -14.83 36.56 -17.55
N VAL A 262 -15.05 35.57 -16.70
CA VAL A 262 -14.36 35.38 -15.42
C VAL A 262 -13.31 34.33 -15.57
N THR A 263 -12.08 34.63 -15.19
CA THR A 263 -11.00 33.65 -15.09
C THR A 263 -10.53 33.56 -13.65
N CYS A 264 -10.26 32.32 -13.18
CA CYS A 264 -9.78 32.06 -11.85
C CYS A 264 -8.50 31.24 -11.93
N ASP A 265 -7.42 31.74 -11.33
CA ASP A 265 -6.15 31.03 -11.20
C ASP A 265 -5.95 30.60 -9.76
N ILE A 266 -5.63 29.31 -9.58
CA ILE A 266 -5.46 28.69 -8.26
C ILE A 266 -4.04 28.92 -7.78
N HIS A 267 -3.91 29.40 -6.55
CA HIS A 267 -2.65 29.55 -5.83
C HIS A 267 -2.71 28.80 -4.50
N PRO A 268 -1.57 28.41 -3.91
CA PRO A 268 -1.55 27.69 -2.62
C PRO A 268 -2.27 28.41 -1.46
N ASN A 269 -2.34 29.73 -1.51
CA ASN A 269 -2.91 30.58 -0.46
C ASN A 269 -4.14 31.38 -0.91
N GLY A 270 -4.66 31.13 -2.12
CA GLY A 270 -5.82 31.86 -2.61
C GLY A 270 -6.17 31.61 -4.06
N VAL A 271 -7.17 32.34 -4.52
CA VAL A 271 -7.62 32.34 -5.90
C VAL A 271 -7.48 33.75 -6.47
N ALA A 272 -6.71 33.89 -7.53
CA ALA A 272 -6.65 35.14 -8.30
C ALA A 272 -7.82 35.15 -9.30
N VAL A 273 -8.64 36.21 -9.25
CA VAL A 273 -9.81 36.34 -10.10
C VAL A 273 -9.61 37.53 -11.03
N SER A 274 -9.82 37.31 -12.32
CA SER A 274 -9.87 38.35 -13.33
C SER A 274 -11.26 38.38 -13.96
N ILE A 275 -11.91 39.50 -13.91
CA ILE A 275 -13.21 39.73 -14.53
C ILE A 275 -13.04 40.74 -15.65
N ARG A 276 -13.37 40.36 -16.86
CA ARG A 276 -13.46 41.25 -17.99
C ARG A 276 -14.88 41.77 -18.10
N SER A 277 -15.06 43.07 -18.00
CA SER A 277 -16.36 43.74 -18.16
C SER A 277 -16.34 44.59 -19.41
N GLU A 278 -17.44 44.55 -20.18
CA GLU A 278 -17.61 45.40 -21.36
C GLU A 278 -18.18 46.77 -21.04
N THR A 279 -18.73 46.96 -19.85
CA THR A 279 -19.23 48.25 -19.39
C THR A 279 -18.11 49.10 -18.81
N VAL A 280 -17.91 50.22 -19.42
CA VAL A 280 -16.88 51.21 -19.05
C VAL A 280 -17.16 51.76 -17.67
N TYR A 281 -16.20 51.60 -16.75
CA TYR A 281 -16.10 52.49 -15.59
C TYR A 281 -15.70 53.87 -16.06
N ASP A 282 -16.52 54.80 -15.79
CA ASP A 282 -16.11 56.20 -15.77
C ASP A 282 -15.24 56.40 -14.51
N VAL A 283 -13.97 56.04 -14.59
CA VAL A 283 -13.00 56.34 -13.54
C VAL A 283 -12.57 57.76 -13.73
N VAL A 284 -13.33 58.66 -13.17
CA VAL A 284 -12.91 60.04 -13.05
C VAL A 284 -11.70 60.02 -12.09
N ASN A 285 -10.54 60.33 -12.66
CA ASN A 285 -9.30 60.63 -11.96
C ASN A 285 -8.45 59.44 -11.41
N ASN A 286 -8.09 58.46 -12.20
CA ASN A 286 -6.92 57.60 -11.96
C ASN A 286 -6.69 57.11 -10.51
N THR A 287 -7.71 57.08 -9.69
CA THR A 287 -7.66 56.57 -8.32
C THR A 287 -8.09 55.08 -8.29
N PRO A 288 -7.37 54.20 -7.58
CA PRO A 288 -7.75 52.83 -7.48
C PRO A 288 -9.17 52.68 -6.94
N ALA A 289 -10.03 52.02 -7.71
CA ALA A 289 -11.39 51.71 -7.27
C ALA A 289 -11.31 50.46 -6.37
N VAL A 290 -11.96 50.50 -5.20
CA VAL A 290 -12.18 49.32 -4.36
C VAL A 290 -13.48 48.72 -4.82
N VAL A 291 -13.42 47.47 -5.24
CA VAL A 291 -14.61 46.69 -5.61
C VAL A 291 -14.99 45.80 -4.44
N ALA A 292 -16.19 45.99 -3.95
CA ALA A 292 -16.81 45.08 -3.02
C ALA A 292 -17.71 44.15 -3.83
N ALA A 293 -17.38 42.87 -3.84
CA ALA A 293 -18.22 41.87 -4.44
C ALA A 293 -18.93 41.10 -3.31
N ASP A 294 -20.24 41.20 -3.29
CA ASP A 294 -21.07 40.47 -2.33
C ASP A 294 -21.47 39.11 -2.92
N LYS A 295 -21.31 38.04 -2.12
CA LYS A 295 -21.89 36.72 -2.36
C LYS A 295 -21.36 35.97 -3.58
N PHE A 296 -20.06 35.65 -3.58
CA PHE A 296 -19.50 34.71 -4.54
C PHE A 296 -19.49 33.28 -3.98
N ASN A 297 -19.73 32.33 -4.85
CA ASN A 297 -19.49 30.91 -4.56
C ASN A 297 -18.31 30.44 -5.41
N LEU A 298 -17.28 29.90 -4.77
CA LEU A 298 -16.14 29.24 -5.42
C LEU A 298 -16.36 27.75 -5.36
N ALA A 299 -16.53 27.11 -6.49
CA ALA A 299 -16.59 25.66 -6.62
C ALA A 299 -15.26 25.13 -7.13
N PHE A 300 -14.71 24.12 -6.46
CA PHE A 300 -13.41 23.50 -6.74
C PHE A 300 -13.65 22.14 -7.40
N ALA A 301 -13.01 21.88 -8.55
CA ALA A 301 -13.14 20.65 -9.29
C ALA A 301 -11.78 20.06 -9.71
#